data_eb59ae00e1c2f1d6840c8fe0eddfc9c3
#
_entry.id   eb59ae00e1c2f1d6840c8fe0eddfc9c3
#
_cell.length_a   1.000
_cell.length_b   1.000
_cell.length_c   1.000
_cell.angle_alpha   90.00
_cell.angle_beta   90.00
_cell.angle_gamma   90.00
#
_symmetry.space_group_name_H-M   'P 1'
#
loop_
_entity.id
_entity.type
_entity.pdbx_description
1 polymer ?
#
loop_
_entity_poly.entity_id
_entity_poly.type
_entity_poly.pdbx_seq_one_letter_code
_entity_poly.pdbx_strand_id
1 'polypeptide(L)'
;ILKLCSDPEGKPSKRKGMVVGNVQSGKTANYLGLITKAADAGYKVIIIVAGMLEELRKQTQIRLEESFVGVNAIDNKSVGVGKFSRRSDDKIPFCVTNRDSDFRKQKTTDTSNLSNITASAPYVIVVKKNLSVLNNLNNWLDSIRKNNDQDIVNKSMLLIDDEADNASIDLKSRVKNKKPQKPLTEGQEKQKDEMDYPEEHWSNYDATRINASLRRILKKFNISTYVGYTATP
;
A
#
# COMPACT_ATOMS: atom_id res chain seq x y z
N ILE A 1 12.77 -0.70 13.92
CA ILE A 1 11.85 0.08 13.08
C ILE A 1 10.54 0.31 13.84
N LEU A 2 9.83 -0.73 14.31
CA LEU A 2 8.50 -0.61 14.95
C LEU A 2 8.46 0.43 16.08
N LYS A 3 9.48 0.50 16.95
CA LYS A 3 9.58 1.50 18.03
C LYS A 3 9.58 2.97 17.55
N LEU A 4 9.88 3.20 16.26
CA LEU A 4 9.87 4.52 15.64
C LEU A 4 8.54 4.83 14.91
N CYS A 5 7.68 3.83 14.79
CA CYS A 5 6.35 3.96 14.20
C CYS A 5 5.39 4.68 15.16
N SER A 6 4.25 5.10 14.65
CA SER A 6 3.15 5.62 15.48
C SER A 6 2.63 4.51 16.39
N ASP A 7 2.29 4.82 17.62
CA ASP A 7 1.58 3.88 18.49
C ASP A 7 0.16 3.68 17.94
N PRO A 8 -0.23 2.45 17.57
CA PRO A 8 -1.53 2.21 16.95
C PRO A 8 -2.72 2.44 17.87
N GLU A 9 -2.53 2.41 19.20
CA GLU A 9 -3.53 2.66 20.24
C GLU A 9 -3.34 4.02 20.92
N GLY A 10 -2.33 4.77 20.46
CA GLY A 10 -1.93 6.05 21.05
C GLY A 10 -2.74 7.24 20.54
N LYS A 11 -2.24 8.43 20.85
CA LYS A 11 -2.81 9.69 20.35
C LYS A 11 -2.57 9.84 18.84
N PRO A 12 -3.41 10.63 18.12
CA PRO A 12 -3.22 10.93 16.71
C PRO A 12 -1.78 11.34 16.42
N SER A 13 -1.13 10.60 15.51
CA SER A 13 0.27 10.83 15.15
C SER A 13 0.58 10.32 13.75
N LYS A 14 1.54 10.97 13.08
CA LYS A 14 1.97 10.61 11.73
C LYS A 14 3.49 10.51 11.71
N ARG A 15 4.00 9.32 11.45
CA ARG A 15 5.43 9.05 11.38
C ARG A 15 5.84 8.69 9.96
N LYS A 16 7.05 9.06 9.60
CA LYS A 16 7.67 8.68 8.33
C LYS A 16 9.10 8.26 8.59
N GLY A 17 9.49 7.17 7.97
CA GLY A 17 10.84 6.66 8.05
C GLY A 17 11.28 6.06 6.72
N MET A 18 12.59 5.85 6.59
CA MET A 18 13.19 5.20 5.45
C MET A 18 14.16 4.12 5.93
N VAL A 19 14.14 2.99 5.24
CA VAL A 19 15.08 1.89 5.42
C VAL A 19 15.93 1.80 4.15
N VAL A 20 17.20 2.07 4.30
CA VAL A 20 18.18 1.97 3.21
C VAL A 20 18.91 0.65 3.35
N GLY A 21 18.94 -0.15 2.29
CA GLY A 21 19.65 -1.42 2.27
C GLY A 21 20.05 -1.77 0.85
N ASN A 22 21.22 -2.39 0.67
CA ASN A 22 21.73 -2.78 -0.63
C ASN A 22 20.74 -3.68 -1.41
N VAL A 23 20.90 -3.74 -2.72
CA VAL A 23 20.16 -4.69 -3.56
C VAL A 23 20.35 -6.10 -3.00
N GLN A 24 19.29 -6.90 -2.96
CA GLN A 24 19.27 -8.26 -2.40
C GLN A 24 19.62 -8.37 -0.89
N SER A 25 19.53 -7.28 -0.14
CA SER A 25 19.81 -7.26 1.31
C SER A 25 18.68 -7.82 2.19
N GLY A 26 17.68 -8.47 1.62
CA GLY A 26 16.55 -9.01 2.39
C GLY A 26 15.50 -7.97 2.80
N LYS A 27 15.40 -6.83 2.10
CA LYS A 27 14.40 -5.79 2.37
C LYS A 27 12.98 -6.34 2.47
N THR A 28 12.60 -7.24 1.55
CA THR A 28 11.28 -7.89 1.57
C THR A 28 11.04 -8.67 2.86
N ALA A 29 11.99 -9.49 3.29
CA ALA A 29 11.87 -10.23 4.57
C ALA A 29 11.79 -9.27 5.77
N ASN A 30 12.52 -8.15 5.72
CA ASN A 30 12.51 -7.14 6.76
C ASN A 30 11.13 -6.48 6.88
N TYR A 31 10.52 -6.02 5.78
CA TYR A 31 9.19 -5.39 5.89
C TYR A 31 8.08 -6.41 6.17
N LEU A 32 8.18 -7.66 5.73
CA LEU A 32 7.22 -8.70 6.13
C LEU A 32 7.27 -8.97 7.64
N GLY A 33 8.47 -9.01 8.23
CA GLY A 33 8.63 -9.08 9.67
C GLY A 33 8.11 -7.83 10.40
N LEU A 34 8.27 -6.63 9.80
CA LEU A 34 7.68 -5.40 10.33
C LEU A 34 6.15 -5.45 10.29
N ILE A 35 5.55 -5.92 9.19
CA ILE A 35 4.10 -6.07 9.02
C ILE A 35 3.52 -7.00 10.09
N THR A 36 4.15 -8.16 10.30
CA THR A 36 3.71 -9.12 11.32
C THR A 36 3.70 -8.47 12.71
N LYS A 37 4.81 -7.84 13.09
CA LYS A 37 4.92 -7.15 14.39
C LYS A 37 3.98 -5.94 14.52
N ALA A 38 3.69 -5.24 13.43
CA ALA A 38 2.75 -4.13 13.41
C ALA A 38 1.31 -4.62 13.60
N ALA A 39 0.94 -5.74 12.97
CA ALA A 39 -0.35 -6.39 13.18
C ALA A 39 -0.54 -6.82 14.64
N ASP A 40 0.49 -7.45 15.24
CA ASP A 40 0.49 -7.85 16.64
C ASP A 40 0.38 -6.62 17.58
N ALA A 41 0.97 -5.49 17.19
CA ALA A 41 0.89 -4.23 17.94
C ALA A 41 -0.47 -3.51 17.79
N GLY A 42 -1.36 -3.97 16.88
CA GLY A 42 -2.71 -3.41 16.74
C GLY A 42 -2.95 -2.56 15.48
N TYR A 43 -2.01 -2.49 14.54
CA TYR A 43 -2.27 -1.84 13.25
C TYR A 43 -3.39 -2.56 12.49
N LYS A 44 -4.39 -1.79 12.04
CA LYS A 44 -5.62 -2.34 11.40
C LYS A 44 -5.66 -2.24 9.90
N VAL A 45 -4.90 -1.32 9.30
CA VAL A 45 -4.81 -1.17 7.85
C VAL A 45 -3.35 -1.23 7.43
N ILE A 46 -3.00 -2.16 6.56
CA ILE A 46 -1.64 -2.35 6.05
C ILE A 46 -1.68 -2.21 4.54
N ILE A 47 -1.01 -1.20 4.03
CA ILE A 47 -0.92 -0.93 2.59
C ILE A 47 0.53 -1.14 2.16
N ILE A 48 0.73 -1.94 1.12
CA ILE A 48 2.04 -2.17 0.52
C ILE A 48 1.99 -1.64 -0.90
N VAL A 49 2.79 -0.62 -1.16
CA VAL A 49 3.02 -0.08 -2.51
C VAL A 49 4.26 -0.80 -3.04
N ALA A 50 4.02 -1.79 -3.89
CA ALA A 50 5.07 -2.53 -4.58
C ALA A 50 5.70 -1.69 -5.70
N GLY A 51 6.67 -2.23 -6.43
CA GLY A 51 7.25 -1.55 -7.59
C GLY A 51 6.23 -1.20 -8.68
N MET A 52 6.71 -0.61 -9.77
CA MET A 52 5.84 -0.12 -10.86
C MET A 52 5.28 -1.25 -11.73
N LEU A 53 5.95 -2.40 -11.79
CA LEU A 53 5.56 -3.54 -12.62
C LEU A 53 4.53 -4.44 -11.91
N GLU A 54 3.60 -4.99 -12.69
CA GLU A 54 2.57 -5.91 -12.18
C GLU A 54 3.17 -7.20 -11.61
N GLU A 55 4.26 -7.69 -12.20
CA GLU A 55 5.00 -8.86 -11.73
C GLU A 55 5.54 -8.66 -10.32
N LEU A 56 6.09 -7.48 -10.01
CA LEU A 56 6.59 -7.13 -8.67
C LEU A 56 5.44 -7.10 -7.66
N ARG A 57 4.29 -6.52 -8.05
CA ARG A 57 3.09 -6.53 -7.22
C ARG A 57 2.61 -7.96 -6.93
N LYS A 58 2.53 -8.82 -7.96
CA LYS A 58 2.15 -10.23 -7.81
C LYS A 58 3.09 -11.00 -6.90
N GLN A 59 4.40 -10.84 -7.09
CA GLN A 59 5.41 -11.45 -6.22
C GLN A 59 5.26 -11.00 -4.76
N THR A 60 5.03 -9.71 -4.55
CA THR A 60 4.80 -9.16 -3.21
C THR A 60 3.53 -9.73 -2.58
N GLN A 61 2.43 -9.84 -3.36
CA GLN A 61 1.18 -10.44 -2.90
C GLN A 61 1.40 -11.91 -2.48
N ILE A 62 2.06 -12.71 -3.32
CA ILE A 62 2.35 -14.13 -3.03
C ILE A 62 3.17 -14.27 -1.75
N ARG A 63 4.26 -13.51 -1.61
CA ARG A 63 5.13 -13.55 -0.43
C ARG A 63 4.38 -13.16 0.83
N LEU A 64 3.50 -12.17 0.74
CA LEU A 64 2.67 -11.72 1.85
C LEU A 64 1.66 -12.80 2.27
N GLU A 65 0.97 -13.41 1.31
CA GLU A 65 0.04 -14.51 1.57
C GLU A 65 0.75 -15.69 2.25
N GLU A 66 1.93 -16.06 1.76
CA GLU A 66 2.70 -17.21 2.29
C GLU A 66 3.33 -16.95 3.65
N SER A 67 3.80 -15.72 3.91
CA SER A 67 4.58 -15.43 5.12
C SER A 67 3.79 -14.78 6.25
N PHE A 68 2.62 -14.19 5.96
CA PHE A 68 1.85 -13.44 6.93
C PHE A 68 0.36 -13.82 6.97
N VAL A 69 -0.32 -13.81 5.82
CA VAL A 69 -1.77 -14.05 5.77
C VAL A 69 -2.08 -15.54 6.06
N GLY A 70 -1.36 -16.43 5.42
CA GLY A 70 -1.49 -17.88 5.58
C GLY A 70 -2.58 -18.52 4.70
N VAL A 71 -3.30 -17.72 3.93
CA VAL A 71 -4.29 -18.21 2.94
C VAL A 71 -4.11 -17.48 1.61
N ASN A 72 -4.44 -18.17 0.53
CA ASN A 72 -4.52 -17.58 -0.80
C ASN A 72 -5.83 -16.77 -0.91
N ALA A 73 -5.73 -15.51 -1.27
CA ALA A 73 -6.86 -14.58 -1.34
C ALA A 73 -7.90 -14.90 -2.45
N ILE A 74 -7.65 -15.87 -3.32
CA ILE A 74 -8.57 -16.26 -4.40
C ILE A 74 -9.47 -17.43 -3.96
N ASP A 75 -8.86 -18.50 -3.42
CA ASP A 75 -9.55 -19.77 -3.15
C ASP A 75 -9.55 -20.16 -1.66
N ASN A 76 -9.03 -19.28 -0.79
CA ASN A 76 -8.93 -19.46 0.66
C ASN A 76 -8.15 -20.73 1.10
N LYS A 77 -7.38 -21.34 0.20
CA LYS A 77 -6.54 -22.47 0.59
C LYS A 77 -5.37 -22.03 1.45
N SER A 78 -5.04 -22.83 2.45
CA SER A 78 -3.89 -22.59 3.31
C SER A 78 -2.58 -22.63 2.52
N VAL A 79 -1.79 -21.57 2.63
CA VAL A 79 -0.47 -21.42 2.01
C VAL A 79 0.57 -21.01 3.05
N GLY A 80 1.83 -21.31 2.78
CA GLY A 80 2.94 -20.89 3.65
C GLY A 80 2.70 -21.16 5.13
N VAL A 81 2.73 -20.10 5.94
CA VAL A 81 2.51 -20.18 7.41
C VAL A 81 1.14 -20.73 7.80
N GLY A 82 0.13 -20.58 6.95
CA GLY A 82 -1.22 -21.09 7.22
C GLY A 82 -1.30 -22.61 7.25
N LYS A 83 -0.36 -23.33 6.64
CA LYS A 83 -0.26 -24.79 6.71
C LYS A 83 0.15 -25.28 8.10
N PHE A 84 0.79 -24.43 8.88
CA PHE A 84 1.33 -24.75 10.20
C PHE A 84 0.60 -24.05 11.35
N SER A 85 -0.25 -23.06 11.04
CA SER A 85 -0.94 -22.24 12.02
C SER A 85 -2.37 -22.72 12.23
N ARG A 86 -2.78 -22.86 13.49
CA ARG A 86 -4.19 -23.07 13.90
C ARG A 86 -4.80 -21.73 14.31
N ARG A 87 -4.77 -20.75 13.44
CA ARG A 87 -5.44 -19.46 13.70
C ARG A 87 -6.96 -19.67 13.60
N SER A 88 -7.70 -19.02 14.49
CA SER A 88 -9.14 -18.83 14.29
C SER A 88 -9.39 -17.88 13.12
N ASP A 89 -10.50 -18.07 12.39
CA ASP A 89 -10.82 -17.32 11.17
C ASP A 89 -10.85 -15.80 11.39
N ASP A 90 -11.26 -15.34 12.58
CA ASP A 90 -11.29 -13.93 12.99
C ASP A 90 -9.90 -13.28 13.13
N LYS A 91 -8.83 -14.09 13.16
CA LYS A 91 -7.43 -13.63 13.24
C LYS A 91 -6.67 -13.71 11.92
N ILE A 92 -7.30 -14.22 10.85
CA ILE A 92 -6.69 -14.26 9.54
C ILE A 92 -6.77 -12.86 8.92
N PRO A 93 -5.64 -12.24 8.51
CA PRO A 93 -5.67 -10.95 7.84
C PRO A 93 -6.51 -10.99 6.57
N PHE A 94 -7.33 -9.97 6.37
CA PHE A 94 -8.20 -9.88 5.19
C PHE A 94 -7.47 -9.21 4.03
N CYS A 95 -7.22 -9.94 2.94
CA CYS A 95 -6.66 -9.39 1.72
C CYS A 95 -7.73 -8.74 0.86
N VAL A 96 -7.61 -7.42 0.64
CA VAL A 96 -8.48 -6.67 -0.28
C VAL A 96 -8.06 -6.88 -1.74
N THR A 97 -6.77 -7.14 -1.98
CA THR A 97 -6.18 -7.48 -3.29
C THR A 97 -5.78 -8.95 -3.35
N ASN A 98 -5.58 -9.48 -4.55
CA ASN A 98 -5.16 -10.85 -4.78
C ASN A 98 -4.07 -10.96 -5.86
N ARG A 99 -3.65 -12.19 -6.18
CA ARG A 99 -2.58 -12.47 -7.14
C ARG A 99 -2.94 -12.09 -8.58
N ASP A 100 -4.23 -12.18 -8.95
CA ASP A 100 -4.69 -12.03 -10.34
C ASP A 100 -4.99 -10.60 -10.73
N SER A 101 -5.34 -9.75 -9.77
CA SER A 101 -5.74 -8.38 -10.05
C SER A 101 -5.25 -7.39 -9.02
N ASP A 102 -4.75 -6.25 -9.50
CA ASP A 102 -4.47 -5.08 -8.71
C ASP A 102 -5.77 -4.40 -8.24
N PHE A 103 -5.66 -3.34 -7.48
CA PHE A 103 -6.78 -2.58 -6.95
C PHE A 103 -7.54 -1.84 -8.07
N ARG A 104 -8.70 -2.36 -8.47
CA ARG A 104 -9.53 -1.82 -9.56
C ARG A 104 -10.78 -1.13 -9.02
N LYS A 105 -11.30 -0.17 -9.80
CA LYS A 105 -12.51 0.62 -9.47
C LYS A 105 -13.75 -0.25 -9.18
N GLN A 106 -13.88 -1.41 -9.79
CA GLN A 106 -15.01 -2.34 -9.58
C GLN A 106 -15.05 -2.96 -8.19
N LYS A 107 -13.91 -3.04 -7.47
CA LYS A 107 -13.89 -3.48 -6.07
C LYS A 107 -14.38 -2.41 -5.08
N THR A 108 -14.59 -1.18 -5.56
CA THR A 108 -15.09 -0.07 -4.72
C THR A 108 -16.57 -0.19 -4.36
N THR A 109 -17.31 -1.09 -5.01
CA THR A 109 -18.74 -1.31 -4.72
C THR A 109 -18.99 -2.35 -3.62
N ASP A 110 -17.99 -3.17 -3.29
CA ASP A 110 -18.10 -4.20 -2.26
C ASP A 110 -17.70 -3.65 -0.87
N THR A 111 -18.37 -2.55 -0.48
CA THR A 111 -18.17 -1.93 0.84
C THR A 111 -18.80 -2.74 1.98
N SER A 112 -19.63 -3.74 1.66
CA SER A 112 -20.31 -4.57 2.65
C SER A 112 -19.37 -5.34 3.58
N ASN A 113 -18.16 -5.68 3.11
CA ASN A 113 -17.17 -6.39 3.92
C ASN A 113 -16.34 -5.48 4.85
N LEU A 114 -16.41 -4.16 4.69
CA LEU A 114 -15.65 -3.21 5.50
C LEU A 114 -16.38 -2.73 6.74
N SER A 115 -17.68 -2.97 6.85
CA SER A 115 -18.41 -2.80 8.11
C SER A 115 -17.85 -3.69 9.24
N ASN A 116 -17.08 -4.72 8.88
CA ASN A 116 -16.38 -5.60 9.80
C ASN A 116 -14.92 -5.17 10.14
N ILE A 117 -14.56 -3.89 9.95
CA ILE A 117 -13.26 -3.34 10.43
C ILE A 117 -13.14 -3.41 11.98
N THR A 118 -14.15 -3.85 12.66
CA THR A 118 -14.09 -4.27 14.08
C THR A 118 -13.34 -5.59 14.26
N ALA A 119 -13.03 -6.32 13.18
CA ALA A 119 -12.30 -7.57 13.24
C ALA A 119 -10.94 -7.42 13.94
N SER A 120 -10.55 -8.42 14.69
CA SER A 120 -9.26 -8.49 15.39
C SER A 120 -8.08 -8.47 14.41
N ALA A 121 -8.26 -8.96 13.18
CA ALA A 121 -7.25 -9.04 12.15
C ALA A 121 -7.15 -7.78 11.27
N PRO A 122 -5.96 -7.46 10.73
CA PRO A 122 -5.78 -6.30 9.85
C PRO A 122 -6.28 -6.54 8.42
N TYR A 123 -6.65 -5.43 7.75
CA TYR A 123 -6.85 -5.38 6.30
C TYR A 123 -5.52 -5.16 5.59
N VAL A 124 -5.29 -5.92 4.53
CA VAL A 124 -4.05 -5.89 3.77
C VAL A 124 -4.34 -5.59 2.31
N ILE A 125 -3.61 -4.61 1.77
CA ILE A 125 -3.79 -4.10 0.41
C ILE A 125 -2.42 -4.03 -0.25
N VAL A 126 -2.23 -4.76 -1.35
CA VAL A 126 -0.99 -4.72 -2.15
C VAL A 126 -1.30 -4.08 -3.49
N VAL A 127 -0.69 -2.94 -3.77
CA VAL A 127 -0.92 -2.17 -4.99
C VAL A 127 0.39 -1.90 -5.72
N LYS A 128 0.35 -1.84 -7.04
CA LYS A 128 1.50 -1.35 -7.80
C LYS A 128 1.62 0.17 -7.68
N LYS A 129 2.82 0.69 -7.86
CA LYS A 129 3.12 2.13 -7.83
C LYS A 129 2.69 2.80 -9.13
N ASN A 130 1.38 2.91 -9.31
CA ASN A 130 0.74 3.49 -10.48
C ASN A 130 -0.30 4.53 -10.05
N LEU A 131 -0.36 5.66 -10.74
CA LEU A 131 -1.22 6.78 -10.37
C LEU A 131 -2.70 6.43 -10.37
N SER A 132 -3.18 5.71 -11.40
CA SER A 132 -4.59 5.31 -11.52
C SER A 132 -4.98 4.38 -10.37
N VAL A 133 -4.15 3.39 -10.07
CA VAL A 133 -4.36 2.45 -8.96
C VAL A 133 -4.40 3.18 -7.62
N LEU A 134 -3.45 4.08 -7.37
CA LEU A 134 -3.42 4.88 -6.14
C LEU A 134 -4.59 5.85 -6.03
N ASN A 135 -5.08 6.40 -7.15
CA ASN A 135 -6.28 7.23 -7.18
C ASN A 135 -7.54 6.39 -6.91
N ASN A 136 -7.65 5.18 -7.48
CA ASN A 136 -8.74 4.26 -7.18
C ASN A 136 -8.76 3.90 -5.68
N LEU A 137 -7.60 3.61 -5.09
CA LEU A 137 -7.47 3.36 -3.66
C LEU A 137 -7.88 4.58 -2.83
N ASN A 138 -7.45 5.79 -3.22
CA ASN A 138 -7.85 7.03 -2.55
C ASN A 138 -9.37 7.24 -2.58
N ASN A 139 -10.00 7.04 -3.74
CA ASN A 139 -11.44 7.20 -3.92
C ASN A 139 -12.22 6.17 -3.10
N TRP A 140 -11.74 4.93 -3.05
CA TRP A 140 -12.33 3.88 -2.24
C TRP A 140 -12.25 4.20 -0.73
N LEU A 141 -11.09 4.65 -0.24
CA LEU A 141 -10.95 5.09 1.15
C LEU A 141 -11.87 6.28 1.47
N ASP A 142 -12.08 7.20 0.50
CA ASP A 142 -13.03 8.30 0.68
C ASP A 142 -14.48 7.82 0.70
N SER A 143 -14.86 6.79 -0.08
CA SER A 143 -16.20 6.22 -0.07
C SER A 143 -16.52 5.52 1.25
N ILE A 144 -15.57 4.77 1.80
CA ILE A 144 -15.73 4.14 3.11
C ILE A 144 -15.96 5.18 4.20
N ARG A 145 -15.12 6.22 4.21
CA ARG A 145 -15.23 7.32 5.16
C ARG A 145 -16.59 8.01 5.12
N LYS A 146 -17.22 8.12 3.96
CA LYS A 146 -18.55 8.73 3.79
C LYS A 146 -19.67 7.83 4.27
N ASN A 147 -19.54 6.52 4.07
CA ASN A 147 -20.62 5.56 4.32
C ASN A 147 -20.65 5.02 5.76
N ASN A 148 -19.51 5.01 6.47
CA ASN A 148 -19.34 4.36 7.78
C ASN A 148 -18.96 5.31 8.92
N ASP A 149 -19.50 6.51 8.97
CA ASP A 149 -19.38 7.40 10.13
C ASP A 149 -17.99 7.41 10.81
N GLN A 150 -16.95 7.77 10.05
CA GLN A 150 -15.61 8.08 10.58
C GLN A 150 -14.72 6.91 11.07
N ASP A 151 -15.17 5.69 11.10
CA ASP A 151 -14.42 4.61 11.77
C ASP A 151 -13.05 4.31 11.17
N ILE A 152 -12.89 4.41 9.84
CA ILE A 152 -11.59 4.16 9.20
C ILE A 152 -10.53 5.23 9.56
N VAL A 153 -10.97 6.46 9.82
CA VAL A 153 -10.07 7.58 10.17
C VAL A 153 -9.38 7.32 11.52
N ASN A 154 -10.06 6.60 12.41
CA ASN A 154 -9.59 6.26 13.75
C ASN A 154 -8.76 4.97 13.79
N LYS A 155 -8.72 4.19 12.68
CA LYS A 155 -7.87 3.00 12.62
C LYS A 155 -6.42 3.40 12.34
N SER A 156 -5.49 2.67 12.93
CA SER A 156 -4.06 2.84 12.67
C SER A 156 -3.66 2.22 11.33
N MET A 157 -2.84 2.94 10.56
CA MET A 157 -2.42 2.52 9.21
C MET A 157 -0.90 2.49 9.10
N LEU A 158 -0.38 1.38 8.56
CA LEU A 158 1.00 1.23 8.13
C LEU A 158 1.06 1.19 6.59
N LEU A 159 1.82 2.08 6.00
CA LEU A 159 2.13 2.08 4.58
C LEU A 159 3.60 1.73 4.37
N ILE A 160 3.84 0.62 3.70
CA ILE A 160 5.15 0.20 3.21
C ILE A 160 5.27 0.63 1.75
N ASP A 161 6.34 1.33 1.42
CA ASP A 161 6.66 1.73 0.05
C ASP A 161 7.95 1.02 -0.37
N ASP A 162 7.80 -0.05 -1.13
CA ASP A 162 8.94 -0.76 -1.71
C ASP A 162 9.44 0.01 -2.92
N GLU A 163 10.76 0.12 -3.07
CA GLU A 163 11.41 0.99 -4.07
C GLU A 163 11.02 2.48 -3.90
N ALA A 164 11.15 3.02 -2.70
CA ALA A 164 10.73 4.37 -2.36
C ALA A 164 11.50 5.46 -3.13
N ASP A 165 12.68 5.16 -3.67
CA ASP A 165 13.45 6.00 -4.59
C ASP A 165 12.75 6.16 -5.95
N ASN A 166 11.93 5.19 -6.37
CA ASN A 166 11.18 5.25 -7.61
C ASN A 166 9.88 6.03 -7.39
N ALA A 167 9.74 7.20 -8.02
CA ALA A 167 8.54 8.05 -8.07
C ALA A 167 7.95 8.51 -6.72
N SER A 168 8.56 8.16 -5.56
CA SER A 168 8.07 8.57 -4.25
C SER A 168 8.79 9.80 -3.69
N ILE A 169 9.96 10.14 -4.25
CA ILE A 169 10.77 11.28 -3.84
C ILE A 169 10.36 12.52 -4.63
N ASP A 170 10.14 13.62 -3.94
CA ASP A 170 9.81 14.91 -4.56
C ASP A 170 11.06 15.57 -5.14
N LEU A 171 11.24 15.47 -6.45
CA LEU A 171 12.36 16.04 -7.19
C LEU A 171 12.20 17.55 -7.52
N LYS A 172 11.17 18.22 -7.02
CA LYS A 172 10.92 19.66 -7.32
C LYS A 172 12.09 20.57 -6.98
N SER A 173 12.95 20.19 -6.06
CA SER A 173 14.11 21.00 -5.68
C SER A 173 15.24 21.02 -6.74
N ARG A 174 15.23 20.11 -7.72
CA ARG A 174 16.32 19.93 -8.70
C ARG A 174 16.02 20.41 -10.12
N VAL A 175 14.76 20.75 -10.45
CA VAL A 175 14.40 21.11 -11.83
C VAL A 175 13.67 22.46 -11.86
N LYS A 176 14.43 23.57 -11.74
CA LYS A 176 13.89 24.92 -11.96
C LYS A 176 13.68 25.31 -13.44
N ASN A 177 14.03 24.48 -14.42
CA ASN A 177 14.14 24.92 -15.83
C ASN A 177 13.53 23.99 -16.89
N LYS A 178 12.46 23.23 -16.60
CA LYS A 178 11.67 22.63 -17.71
C LYS A 178 10.24 23.13 -17.64
N LYS A 179 9.81 23.78 -18.74
CA LYS A 179 8.39 24.18 -18.91
C LYS A 179 7.50 22.98 -18.70
N PRO A 180 6.39 23.10 -17.94
CA PRO A 180 5.45 22.00 -17.76
C PRO A 180 4.89 21.59 -19.13
N GLN A 181 4.97 20.29 -19.43
CA GLN A 181 4.21 19.75 -20.54
C GLN A 181 2.72 19.95 -20.22
N LYS A 182 1.93 20.28 -21.23
CA LYS A 182 0.47 20.45 -21.09
C LYS A 182 -0.10 19.19 -20.41
N PRO A 183 -1.04 19.33 -19.45
CA PRO A 183 -1.73 18.19 -18.87
C PRO A 183 -2.37 17.35 -19.97
N LEU A 184 -2.20 16.02 -19.89
CA LEU A 184 -2.87 15.08 -20.77
C LEU A 184 -4.38 15.17 -20.54
N THR A 185 -5.18 14.99 -21.58
CA THR A 185 -6.64 14.89 -21.46
C THR A 185 -7.02 13.60 -20.71
N GLU A 186 -8.17 13.57 -20.03
CA GLU A 186 -8.62 12.40 -19.26
C GLU A 186 -8.60 11.08 -20.07
N GLY A 187 -8.84 11.13 -21.39
CA GLY A 187 -8.77 9.96 -22.26
C GLY A 187 -7.34 9.46 -22.51
N GLN A 188 -6.37 10.37 -22.58
CA GLN A 188 -4.96 10.04 -22.75
C GLN A 188 -4.34 9.52 -21.44
N GLU A 189 -4.82 10.00 -20.28
CA GLU A 189 -4.43 9.47 -18.98
C GLU A 189 -4.93 8.02 -18.79
N LYS A 190 -6.17 7.71 -19.20
CA LYS A 190 -6.72 6.34 -19.10
C LYS A 190 -5.96 5.32 -19.95
N GLN A 191 -5.60 5.70 -21.19
CA GLN A 191 -4.81 4.81 -22.07
C GLN A 191 -3.40 4.56 -21.54
N LYS A 192 -2.77 5.58 -20.90
CA LYS A 192 -1.44 5.44 -20.33
C LYS A 192 -1.42 4.55 -19.09
N ASP A 193 -2.49 4.58 -18.31
CA ASP A 193 -2.63 3.83 -17.06
C ASP A 193 -2.94 2.33 -17.28
N GLU A 194 -3.45 1.95 -18.45
CA GLU A 194 -3.76 0.56 -18.82
C GLU A 194 -2.55 -0.19 -19.42
N MET A 195 -1.52 0.54 -19.86
CA MET A 195 -0.30 -0.05 -20.41
C MET A 195 0.79 -0.12 -19.33
N ASP A 196 1.43 -1.29 -19.17
CA ASP A 196 2.69 -1.44 -18.42
C ASP A 196 3.83 -0.81 -19.25
N TYR A 197 4.02 0.52 -19.07
CA TYR A 197 5.14 1.20 -19.70
C TYR A 197 6.46 0.85 -19.02
N PRO A 198 7.56 0.67 -19.79
CA PRO A 198 8.89 0.58 -19.22
C PRO A 198 9.24 1.80 -18.36
N GLU A 199 10.02 1.61 -17.32
CA GLU A 199 10.41 2.66 -16.35
C GLU A 199 10.99 3.93 -17.00
N GLU A 200 11.61 3.79 -18.18
CA GLU A 200 12.22 4.88 -18.96
C GLU A 200 11.23 5.97 -19.40
N HIS A 201 9.94 5.66 -19.44
CA HIS A 201 8.89 6.61 -19.85
C HIS A 201 8.26 7.41 -18.71
N TRP A 202 8.63 7.17 -17.46
CA TRP A 202 8.08 7.91 -16.34
C TRP A 202 8.64 9.33 -16.26
N SER A 203 7.76 10.31 -16.33
CA SER A 203 8.15 11.72 -16.22
C SER A 203 8.26 12.15 -14.76
N ASN A 204 9.07 13.20 -14.49
CA ASN A 204 9.11 13.84 -13.16
C ASN A 204 7.74 14.36 -12.71
N TYR A 205 6.83 14.61 -13.65
CA TYR A 205 5.45 15.00 -13.38
C TYR A 205 4.64 13.85 -12.77
N ASP A 206 4.78 12.64 -13.30
CA ASP A 206 4.11 11.45 -12.77
C ASP A 206 4.64 11.09 -11.37
N ALA A 207 5.95 11.20 -11.13
CA ALA A 207 6.55 11.01 -9.82
C ALA A 207 5.97 11.96 -8.76
N THR A 208 5.78 13.23 -9.12
CA THR A 208 5.15 14.22 -8.23
C THR A 208 3.69 13.87 -7.92
N ARG A 209 2.93 13.38 -8.89
CA ARG A 209 1.52 12.97 -8.72
C ARG A 209 1.40 11.71 -7.85
N ILE A 210 2.28 10.73 -8.04
CA ILE A 210 2.35 9.52 -7.20
C ILE A 210 2.63 9.91 -5.75
N ASN A 211 3.63 10.76 -5.51
CA ASN A 211 3.94 11.26 -4.17
C ASN A 211 2.76 12.00 -3.54
N ALA A 212 2.07 12.85 -4.30
CA ALA A 212 0.87 13.55 -3.85
C ALA A 212 -0.26 12.56 -3.48
N SER A 213 -0.44 11.49 -4.28
CA SER A 213 -1.45 10.46 -4.04
C SER A 213 -1.14 9.66 -2.76
N LEU A 214 0.13 9.28 -2.53
CA LEU A 214 0.57 8.61 -1.29
C LEU A 214 0.35 9.51 -0.06
N ARG A 215 0.71 10.79 -0.15
CA ARG A 215 0.47 11.76 0.94
C ARG A 215 -1.03 11.91 1.24
N ARG A 216 -1.89 11.82 0.23
CA ARG A 216 -3.34 11.89 0.37
C ARG A 216 -3.88 10.66 1.11
N ILE A 217 -3.36 9.45 0.83
CA ILE A 217 -3.68 8.24 1.59
C ILE A 217 -3.30 8.43 3.07
N LEU A 218 -2.06 8.83 3.35
CA LEU A 218 -1.57 9.03 4.71
C LEU A 218 -2.39 10.06 5.51
N LYS A 219 -2.87 11.11 4.85
CA LYS A 219 -3.68 12.17 5.50
C LYS A 219 -5.05 11.69 5.95
N LYS A 220 -5.59 10.59 5.39
CA LYS A 220 -6.93 10.09 5.71
C LYS A 220 -7.02 9.42 7.09
N PHE A 221 -5.89 9.03 7.67
CA PHE A 221 -5.80 8.33 8.95
C PHE A 221 -5.27 9.25 10.05
N ASN A 222 -5.85 9.18 11.24
CA ASN A 222 -5.38 9.92 12.41
C ASN A 222 -4.03 9.37 12.91
N ILE A 223 -3.86 8.06 12.85
CA ILE A 223 -2.62 7.36 13.18
C ILE A 223 -2.09 6.72 11.92
N SER A 224 -0.94 7.18 11.43
CA SER A 224 -0.34 6.60 10.23
C SER A 224 1.18 6.57 10.32
N THR A 225 1.75 5.49 9.80
CA THR A 225 3.19 5.33 9.62
C THR A 225 3.50 5.01 8.16
N TYR A 226 4.42 5.75 7.58
CA TYR A 226 5.01 5.47 6.28
C TYR A 226 6.44 4.97 6.49
N VAL A 227 6.76 3.84 5.86
CA VAL A 227 8.13 3.30 5.82
C VAL A 227 8.51 3.03 4.38
N GLY A 228 9.41 3.85 3.85
CA GLY A 228 10.01 3.65 2.54
C GLY A 228 11.18 2.67 2.62
N TYR A 229 11.28 1.78 1.66
CA TYR A 229 12.41 0.88 1.45
C TYR A 229 13.10 1.23 0.15
N THR A 230 14.40 1.42 0.17
CA THR A 230 15.20 1.78 -1.00
C THR A 230 16.55 1.09 -1.00
N ALA A 231 17.11 0.90 -2.20
CA ALA A 231 18.49 0.44 -2.39
C ALA A 231 19.48 1.60 -2.49
N THR A 232 18.99 2.79 -2.79
CA THR A 232 19.79 4.01 -2.94
C THR A 232 19.43 5.02 -1.85
N PRO A 233 20.42 5.65 -1.21
CA PRO A 233 20.21 6.68 -0.19
C PRO A 233 19.66 7.99 -0.80
#